data_6e5130017beed5f1fd155b9d64a719b5
#
_entry.id   6e5130017beed5f1fd155b9d64a719b5
#
_cell.length_a   1.000
_cell.length_b   1.000
_cell.length_c   1.000
_cell.angle_alpha   90.00
_cell.angle_beta   90.00
_cell.angle_gamma   90.00
#
_symmetry.space_group_name_H-M   'P 1'
#
loop_
_entity.id
_entity.type
_entity.pdbx_description
1 polymer ?
#
loop_
_entity_poly.entity_id
_entity_poly.type
_entity_poly.pdbx_seq_one_letter_code
_entity_poly.pdbx_strand_id
1 'polypeptide(L)'
;VPIYNRLSAQLAYIIAMYRHRPDLIARLREMIEAYSLAQKSCYGKIGNSVHIVNTGTIRNVCIGDYCQIDGTSRLENGSINSNREAPVYIGPNVTAEDFIVSSGAHISDGVVMSRCFIGQACHLTHLFSAHDSLFFSNCQSENGEACAIFAGPYTVTMHKSSLLIAGMFSFLNAGSGSNQSNHMYKLGPIHQGVVERGSKTTSDSYIL
;
A
#
# COMPACT_ATOMS: atom_id res chain seq x y z
N VAL A 1 -5.92 -0.92 -10.33
CA VAL A 1 -5.45 0.48 -10.38
C VAL A 1 -3.95 0.45 -10.55
N PRO A 2 -3.37 1.14 -11.55
CA PRO A 2 -1.92 1.23 -11.68
C PRO A 2 -1.34 2.05 -10.51
N ILE A 3 -0.22 1.59 -9.94
CA ILE A 3 0.48 2.30 -8.88
C ILE A 3 1.56 3.21 -9.49
N TYR A 4 1.66 4.42 -8.99
CA TYR A 4 2.68 5.39 -9.38
C TYR A 4 2.84 6.49 -8.31
N ASN A 5 3.93 7.24 -8.34
CA ASN A 5 4.34 8.14 -7.25
C ASN A 5 3.33 9.25 -6.87
N ARG A 6 2.42 9.60 -7.77
CA ARG A 6 1.40 10.65 -7.55
C ARG A 6 -0.03 10.10 -7.43
N LEU A 7 -0.16 8.80 -7.18
CA LEU A 7 -1.49 8.20 -7.01
C LEU A 7 -2.18 8.82 -5.78
N SER A 8 -3.38 9.35 -6.00
CA SER A 8 -4.26 9.85 -4.94
C SER A 8 -5.46 8.92 -4.73
N ALA A 9 -6.05 8.96 -3.54
CA ALA A 9 -7.25 8.20 -3.23
C ALA A 9 -8.41 8.52 -4.19
N GLN A 10 -8.57 9.79 -4.55
CA GLN A 10 -9.61 10.25 -5.47
C GLN A 10 -9.44 9.65 -6.86
N LEU A 11 -8.22 9.68 -7.40
CA LEU A 11 -7.95 9.13 -8.72
C LEU A 11 -8.09 7.60 -8.73
N ALA A 12 -7.57 6.94 -7.69
CA ALA A 12 -7.71 5.50 -7.54
C ALA A 12 -9.19 5.09 -7.42
N TYR A 13 -10.00 5.85 -6.69
CA TYR A 13 -11.44 5.65 -6.59
C TYR A 13 -12.12 5.76 -7.96
N ILE A 14 -11.83 6.80 -8.74
CA ILE A 14 -12.39 6.96 -10.09
C ILE A 14 -12.04 5.76 -10.95
N ILE A 15 -10.77 5.34 -10.97
CA ILE A 15 -10.33 4.19 -11.77
C ILE A 15 -10.99 2.88 -11.33
N ALA A 16 -11.21 2.69 -10.03
CA ALA A 16 -11.81 1.49 -9.49
C ALA A 16 -13.33 1.42 -9.72
N MET A 17 -14.05 2.53 -9.51
CA MET A 17 -15.50 2.55 -9.46
C MET A 17 -16.17 2.94 -10.77
N TYR A 18 -15.50 3.71 -11.64
CA TYR A 18 -16.07 4.18 -12.91
C TYR A 18 -15.74 3.27 -14.10
N ARG A 19 -15.57 1.97 -13.87
CA ARG A 19 -15.26 0.99 -14.92
C ARG A 19 -16.34 0.90 -16.02
N HIS A 20 -17.55 1.34 -15.75
CA HIS A 20 -18.64 1.49 -16.72
C HIS A 20 -18.41 2.65 -17.70
N ARG A 21 -17.36 3.45 -17.53
CA ARG A 21 -16.94 4.53 -18.44
C ARG A 21 -15.58 4.18 -19.06
N PRO A 22 -15.53 3.22 -19.99
CA PRO A 22 -14.26 2.67 -20.50
C PRO A 22 -13.36 3.73 -21.14
N ASP A 23 -13.92 4.69 -21.86
CA ASP A 23 -13.16 5.76 -22.51
C ASP A 23 -12.45 6.65 -21.49
N LEU A 24 -13.13 7.01 -20.40
CA LEU A 24 -12.54 7.78 -19.31
C LEU A 24 -11.38 7.01 -18.68
N ILE A 25 -11.58 5.74 -18.38
CA ILE A 25 -10.57 4.91 -17.73
C ILE A 25 -9.36 4.68 -18.65
N ALA A 26 -9.59 4.45 -19.95
CA ALA A 26 -8.51 4.32 -20.92
C ALA A 26 -7.64 5.58 -20.96
N ARG A 27 -8.26 6.75 -21.08
CA ARG A 27 -7.55 8.03 -21.09
C ARG A 27 -6.76 8.31 -19.81
N LEU A 28 -7.34 8.00 -18.65
CA LEU A 28 -6.62 8.14 -17.37
C LEU A 28 -5.40 7.21 -17.29
N ARG A 29 -5.53 5.98 -17.77
CA ARG A 29 -4.41 5.02 -17.83
C ARG A 29 -3.31 5.50 -18.77
N GLU A 30 -3.64 6.00 -19.95
CA GLU A 30 -2.67 6.58 -20.88
C GLU A 30 -1.89 7.75 -20.26
N MET A 31 -2.58 8.64 -19.55
CA MET A 31 -1.94 9.75 -18.84
C MET A 31 -0.99 9.26 -17.73
N ILE A 32 -1.39 8.27 -16.96
CA ILE A 32 -0.56 7.66 -15.91
C ILE A 32 0.65 6.97 -16.52
N GLU A 33 0.46 6.23 -17.60
CA GLU A 33 1.54 5.55 -18.30
C GLU A 33 2.55 6.54 -18.89
N ALA A 34 2.09 7.59 -19.55
CA ALA A 34 2.95 8.65 -20.09
C ALA A 34 3.77 9.32 -18.96
N TYR A 35 3.13 9.62 -17.82
CA TYR A 35 3.84 10.14 -16.66
C TYR A 35 4.88 9.15 -16.13
N SER A 36 4.50 7.89 -15.96
CA SER A 36 5.39 6.86 -15.43
C SER A 36 6.59 6.61 -16.34
N LEU A 37 6.38 6.60 -17.65
CA LEU A 37 7.46 6.46 -18.64
C LEU A 37 8.44 7.63 -18.57
N ALA A 38 7.96 8.86 -18.39
CA ALA A 38 8.81 10.03 -18.24
C ALA A 38 9.65 10.03 -16.94
N GLN A 39 9.25 9.27 -15.93
CA GLN A 39 9.98 9.11 -14.67
C GLN A 39 10.92 7.91 -14.64
N LYS A 40 10.81 7.01 -15.62
CA LYS A 40 11.68 5.83 -15.68
C LYS A 40 13.15 6.21 -15.79
N SER A 41 13.96 5.54 -14.99
CA SER A 41 15.42 5.58 -15.06
C SER A 41 15.97 4.18 -15.22
N CYS A 42 17.05 4.04 -15.95
CA CYS A 42 17.81 2.76 -16.03
C CYS A 42 18.75 2.57 -14.82
N TYR A 43 18.81 3.54 -13.93
CA TYR A 43 19.64 3.51 -12.72
C TYR A 43 18.77 3.60 -11.47
N GLY A 44 19.16 2.84 -10.44
CA GLY A 44 18.69 3.10 -9.08
C GLY A 44 19.19 4.47 -8.60
N LYS A 45 18.45 5.10 -7.71
CA LYS A 45 18.81 6.40 -7.13
C LYS A 45 18.78 6.32 -5.62
N ILE A 46 19.81 6.82 -4.98
CA ILE A 46 19.83 7.03 -3.53
C ILE A 46 19.94 8.55 -3.30
N GLY A 47 19.00 9.09 -2.56
CA GLY A 47 18.95 10.51 -2.21
C GLY A 47 19.99 10.94 -1.18
N ASN A 48 19.91 12.21 -0.76
CA ASN A 48 20.82 12.78 0.23
C ASN A 48 20.43 12.32 1.64
N SER A 49 21.43 12.21 2.52
CA SER A 49 21.24 11.86 3.94
C SER A 49 20.41 10.57 4.16
N VAL A 50 20.55 9.61 3.27
CA VAL A 50 19.95 8.29 3.40
C VAL A 50 20.84 7.43 4.30
N HIS A 51 20.23 6.70 5.23
CA HIS A 51 20.90 5.72 6.07
C HIS A 51 20.45 4.31 5.69
N ILE A 52 21.40 3.47 5.29
CA ILE A 52 21.15 2.06 4.95
C ILE A 52 22.11 1.22 5.80
N VAL A 53 21.57 0.45 6.73
CA VAL A 53 22.37 -0.39 7.63
C VAL A 53 21.76 -1.79 7.75
N ASN A 54 22.60 -2.80 7.93
CA ASN A 54 22.21 -4.19 8.17
C ASN A 54 21.17 -4.74 7.16
N THR A 55 21.19 -4.24 5.93
CA THR A 55 20.16 -4.53 4.92
C THR A 55 20.64 -5.61 3.97
N GLY A 56 19.75 -6.51 3.60
CA GLY A 56 20.02 -7.57 2.62
C GLY A 56 20.07 -7.03 1.19
N THR A 57 19.09 -7.34 0.37
CA THR A 57 19.09 -6.97 -1.06
C THR A 57 18.27 -5.70 -1.31
N ILE A 58 18.89 -4.73 -1.98
CA ILE A 58 18.19 -3.59 -2.60
C ILE A 58 18.48 -3.62 -4.10
N ARG A 59 17.45 -3.77 -4.92
CA ARG A 59 17.58 -3.87 -6.38
C ARG A 59 16.51 -3.04 -7.09
N ASN A 60 16.96 -2.18 -8.01
CA ASN A 60 16.06 -1.34 -8.81
C ASN A 60 15.06 -0.52 -7.96
N VAL A 61 15.59 0.18 -6.96
CA VAL A 61 14.81 1.02 -6.05
C VAL A 61 15.27 2.47 -6.15
N CYS A 62 14.31 3.39 -6.30
CA CYS A 62 14.53 4.82 -6.16
C CYS A 62 14.28 5.23 -4.71
N ILE A 63 15.31 5.69 -4.00
CA ILE A 63 15.23 6.06 -2.58
C ILE A 63 15.35 7.59 -2.47
N GLY A 64 14.34 8.22 -1.91
CA GLY A 64 14.29 9.66 -1.65
C GLY A 64 15.20 10.08 -0.49
N ASP A 65 15.31 11.39 -0.31
CA ASP A 65 16.19 11.99 0.71
C ASP A 65 15.76 11.63 2.14
N TYR A 66 16.72 11.57 3.06
CA TYR A 66 16.51 11.32 4.50
C TYR A 66 15.82 9.99 4.84
N CYS A 67 15.75 9.04 3.91
CA CYS A 67 15.20 7.71 4.16
C CYS A 67 16.09 6.94 5.13
N GLN A 68 15.47 6.17 6.01
CA GLN A 68 16.15 5.26 6.91
C GLN A 68 15.74 3.82 6.60
N ILE A 69 16.72 2.98 6.30
CA ILE A 69 16.53 1.55 5.99
C ILE A 69 17.44 0.76 6.92
N ASP A 70 16.85 0.00 7.85
CA ASP A 70 17.62 -0.75 8.85
C ASP A 70 17.10 -2.20 8.97
N GLY A 71 18.00 -3.17 8.77
CA GLY A 71 17.69 -4.58 8.95
C GLY A 71 16.71 -5.17 7.93
N THR A 72 16.44 -4.47 6.85
CA THR A 72 15.47 -4.89 5.82
C THR A 72 16.00 -6.10 5.03
N SER A 73 15.14 -7.09 4.80
CA SER A 73 15.55 -8.31 4.08
C SER A 73 15.67 -8.10 2.57
N ARG A 74 14.66 -7.52 1.92
CA ARG A 74 14.65 -7.36 0.46
C ARG A 74 13.75 -6.23 0.01
N LEU A 75 14.28 -5.36 -0.86
CA LEU A 75 13.54 -4.33 -1.57
C LEU A 75 13.82 -4.44 -3.06
N GLU A 76 12.79 -4.66 -3.87
CA GLU A 76 12.92 -4.81 -5.31
C GLU A 76 11.87 -4.02 -6.09
N ASN A 77 12.29 -3.40 -7.20
CA ASN A 77 11.42 -2.68 -8.14
C ASN A 77 10.50 -1.66 -7.42
N GLY A 78 11.08 -0.70 -6.73
CA GLY A 78 10.30 0.19 -5.89
C GLY A 78 10.70 1.65 -5.94
N SER A 79 9.84 2.46 -5.34
CA SER A 79 10.05 3.90 -5.17
C SER A 79 9.69 4.30 -3.74
N ILE A 80 10.63 4.95 -3.06
CA ILE A 80 10.48 5.46 -1.70
C ILE A 80 10.56 6.98 -1.75
N ASN A 81 9.42 7.65 -1.60
CA ASN A 81 9.29 9.10 -1.74
C ASN A 81 9.55 9.80 -0.39
N SER A 82 10.73 9.57 0.18
CA SER A 82 11.16 10.18 1.44
C SER A 82 11.65 11.61 1.23
N ASN A 83 11.51 12.44 2.25
CA ASN A 83 12.03 13.81 2.30
C ASN A 83 12.35 14.23 3.74
N ARG A 84 12.91 15.42 3.92
CA ARG A 84 13.39 15.91 5.21
C ARG A 84 12.28 16.12 6.23
N GLU A 85 11.14 16.63 5.80
CA GLU A 85 9.99 16.97 6.64
C GLU A 85 9.20 15.74 7.09
N ALA A 86 9.24 14.68 6.27
CA ALA A 86 8.53 13.44 6.51
C ALA A 86 9.36 12.24 6.00
N PRO A 87 10.45 11.90 6.72
CA PRO A 87 11.30 10.78 6.34
C PRO A 87 10.55 9.45 6.40
N VAL A 88 10.90 8.55 5.48
CA VAL A 88 10.41 7.18 5.48
C VAL A 88 11.35 6.29 6.29
N TYR A 89 10.76 5.39 7.07
CA TYR A 89 11.48 4.32 7.76
C TYR A 89 11.07 2.95 7.22
N ILE A 90 12.06 2.15 6.82
CA ILE A 90 11.89 0.75 6.45
C ILE A 90 12.76 -0.08 7.40
N GLY A 91 12.13 -0.85 8.26
CA GLY A 91 12.76 -1.55 9.37
C GLY A 91 13.05 -3.02 9.14
N PRO A 92 13.30 -3.75 10.24
CA PRO A 92 13.79 -5.12 10.20
C PRO A 92 12.87 -6.11 9.49
N ASN A 93 13.52 -7.03 8.77
CA ASN A 93 12.89 -8.18 8.09
C ASN A 93 11.80 -7.83 7.08
N VAL A 94 11.68 -6.57 6.66
CA VAL A 94 10.74 -6.17 5.61
C VAL A 94 11.13 -6.80 4.28
N THR A 95 10.14 -7.31 3.55
CA THR A 95 10.27 -7.78 2.18
C THR A 95 9.25 -7.08 1.30
N ALA A 96 9.72 -6.32 0.30
CA ALA A 96 8.86 -5.57 -0.60
C ALA A 96 9.27 -5.73 -2.06
N GLU A 97 8.27 -5.94 -2.92
CA GLU A 97 8.46 -6.08 -4.37
C GLU A 97 7.36 -5.31 -5.12
N ASP A 98 7.72 -4.62 -6.22
CA ASP A 98 6.80 -3.82 -7.04
C ASP A 98 5.99 -2.82 -6.18
N PHE A 99 6.68 -1.91 -5.50
CA PHE A 99 6.07 -1.09 -4.49
C PHE A 99 6.32 0.41 -4.66
N ILE A 100 5.40 1.20 -4.08
CA ILE A 100 5.59 2.63 -3.88
C ILE A 100 5.30 2.94 -2.42
N VAL A 101 6.21 3.67 -1.77
CA VAL A 101 6.08 4.15 -0.40
C VAL A 101 6.18 5.66 -0.39
N SER A 102 5.17 6.32 0.16
CA SER A 102 5.10 7.78 0.26
C SER A 102 5.70 8.28 1.57
N SER A 103 5.92 9.59 1.63
CA SER A 103 6.61 10.27 2.74
C SER A 103 5.97 10.01 4.11
N GLY A 104 6.80 9.93 5.12
CA GLY A 104 6.40 9.70 6.51
C GLY A 104 5.88 8.30 6.82
N ALA A 105 5.92 7.38 5.87
CA ALA A 105 5.52 6.01 6.11
C ALA A 105 6.54 5.27 7.00
N HIS A 106 6.03 4.39 7.84
CA HIS A 106 6.80 3.51 8.72
C HIS A 106 6.41 2.06 8.43
N ILE A 107 7.37 1.27 7.95
CA ILE A 107 7.15 -0.14 7.59
C ILE A 107 8.23 -0.96 8.30
N SER A 108 7.86 -1.90 9.17
CA SER A 108 8.84 -2.65 9.95
C SER A 108 8.34 -4.02 10.41
N ASP A 109 9.19 -4.71 11.15
CA ASP A 109 8.87 -5.93 11.90
C ASP A 109 8.29 -7.04 11.03
N GLY A 110 8.97 -7.34 9.92
CA GLY A 110 8.66 -8.50 9.09
C GLY A 110 7.47 -8.33 8.16
N VAL A 111 7.09 -7.11 7.82
CA VAL A 111 6.07 -6.86 6.79
C VAL A 111 6.48 -7.48 5.45
N VAL A 112 5.54 -8.16 4.82
CA VAL A 112 5.71 -8.70 3.46
C VAL A 112 4.70 -8.05 2.54
N MET A 113 5.17 -7.41 1.46
CA MET A 113 4.27 -6.76 0.52
C MET A 113 4.71 -6.91 -0.94
N SER A 114 3.74 -7.03 -1.82
CA SER A 114 3.97 -7.02 -3.27
C SER A 114 2.86 -6.29 -4.03
N ARG A 115 3.25 -5.53 -5.06
CA ARG A 115 2.36 -4.71 -5.89
C ARG A 115 1.47 -3.79 -5.05
N CYS A 116 2.10 -3.09 -4.09
CA CYS A 116 1.38 -2.23 -3.14
C CYS A 116 1.76 -0.76 -3.29
N PHE A 117 0.78 0.10 -3.04
CA PHE A 117 0.96 1.53 -2.84
C PHE A 117 0.74 1.87 -1.37
N ILE A 118 1.75 2.43 -0.73
CA ILE A 118 1.71 2.86 0.67
C ILE A 118 1.73 4.38 0.71
N GLY A 119 0.64 4.96 1.12
CA GLY A 119 0.41 6.41 1.20
C GLY A 119 1.17 7.08 2.33
N GLN A 120 0.97 8.40 2.44
CA GLN A 120 1.66 9.22 3.42
C GLN A 120 1.29 8.83 4.86
N ALA A 121 2.30 8.83 5.72
CA ALA A 121 2.16 8.55 7.15
C ALA A 121 1.42 7.24 7.47
N CYS A 122 1.53 6.25 6.61
CA CYS A 122 1.02 4.91 6.88
C CYS A 122 1.98 4.14 7.78
N HIS A 123 1.43 3.32 8.67
CA HIS A 123 2.18 2.42 9.55
C HIS A 123 1.79 0.97 9.25
N LEU A 124 2.74 0.18 8.76
CA LEU A 124 2.59 -1.25 8.54
C LEU A 124 3.66 -1.98 9.37
N THR A 125 3.23 -2.84 10.29
CA THR A 125 4.15 -3.49 11.24
C THR A 125 3.69 -4.89 11.63
N HIS A 126 4.46 -5.56 12.49
CA HIS A 126 4.09 -6.81 13.17
C HIS A 126 3.63 -7.91 12.22
N LEU A 127 4.48 -8.27 11.24
CA LEU A 127 4.23 -9.38 10.30
C LEU A 127 3.01 -9.18 9.40
N PHE A 128 2.54 -7.95 9.20
CA PHE A 128 1.44 -7.68 8.29
C PHE A 128 1.80 -8.09 6.86
N SER A 129 0.87 -8.72 6.17
CA SER A 129 1.03 -9.18 4.79
C SER A 129 0.08 -8.43 3.85
N ALA A 130 0.59 -7.92 2.72
CA ALA A 130 -0.20 -7.17 1.76
C ALA A 130 0.14 -7.51 0.31
N HIS A 131 -0.88 -7.77 -0.50
CA HIS A 131 -0.73 -8.01 -1.94
C HIS A 131 -1.75 -7.22 -2.75
N ASP A 132 -1.32 -6.67 -3.91
CA ASP A 132 -2.21 -5.98 -4.85
C ASP A 132 -3.05 -4.86 -4.23
N SER A 133 -2.53 -4.18 -3.20
CA SER A 133 -3.32 -3.36 -2.30
C SER A 133 -2.87 -1.90 -2.29
N LEU A 134 -3.83 -1.01 -2.04
CA LEU A 134 -3.61 0.43 -1.94
C LEU A 134 -3.93 0.88 -0.53
N PHE A 135 -2.96 1.48 0.15
CA PHE A 135 -3.13 2.10 1.45
C PHE A 135 -2.92 3.61 1.30
N PHE A 136 -3.97 4.38 1.54
CA PHE A 136 -3.88 5.84 1.48
C PHE A 136 -3.53 6.43 2.85
N SER A 137 -3.47 7.75 2.94
CA SER A 137 -2.86 8.46 4.08
C SER A 137 -3.34 7.99 5.45
N ASN A 138 -2.41 7.86 6.38
CA ASN A 138 -2.65 7.53 7.78
C ASN A 138 -3.33 6.18 8.02
N CYS A 139 -3.15 5.22 7.13
CA CYS A 139 -3.55 3.84 7.41
C CYS A 139 -2.60 3.20 8.42
N GLN A 140 -3.16 2.35 9.30
CA GLN A 140 -2.41 1.57 10.28
C GLN A 140 -2.79 0.11 10.16
N SER A 141 -1.80 -0.75 9.90
CA SER A 141 -2.04 -2.17 9.69
C SER A 141 -1.00 -3.03 10.38
N GLU A 142 -1.47 -3.93 11.21
CA GLU A 142 -0.63 -4.85 11.99
C GLU A 142 -1.22 -6.27 11.99
N ASN A 143 -0.36 -7.27 12.05
CA ASN A 143 -0.71 -8.66 12.33
C ASN A 143 -1.76 -9.31 11.42
N GLY A 144 -2.16 -8.71 10.34
CA GLY A 144 -3.25 -9.18 9.47
C GLY A 144 -2.79 -9.45 8.05
N GLU A 145 -3.77 -9.74 7.22
CA GLU A 145 -3.58 -9.92 5.78
C GLU A 145 -4.50 -9.01 4.98
N ALA A 146 -3.97 -8.43 3.92
CA ALA A 146 -4.71 -7.65 2.96
C ALA A 146 -4.40 -8.12 1.53
N CYS A 147 -5.46 -8.38 0.75
CA CYS A 147 -5.31 -8.76 -0.65
C CYS A 147 -6.33 -8.04 -1.53
N ALA A 148 -5.86 -7.34 -2.55
CA ALA A 148 -6.69 -6.61 -3.50
C ALA A 148 -7.63 -5.58 -2.83
N ILE A 149 -7.16 -4.86 -1.82
CA ILE A 149 -7.97 -3.87 -1.11
C ILE A 149 -7.66 -2.44 -1.57
N PHE A 150 -8.64 -1.59 -1.38
CA PHE A 150 -8.52 -0.14 -1.38
C PHE A 150 -8.73 0.34 0.06
N ALA A 151 -7.65 0.51 0.79
CA ALA A 151 -7.68 1.15 2.10
C ALA A 151 -7.60 2.67 1.92
N GLY A 152 -8.74 3.32 1.95
CA GLY A 152 -8.84 4.78 1.97
C GLY A 152 -8.24 5.36 3.25
N PRO A 153 -8.10 6.69 3.35
CA PRO A 153 -7.47 7.32 4.49
C PRO A 153 -8.04 6.87 5.83
N TYR A 154 -7.15 6.74 6.82
CA TYR A 154 -7.52 6.35 8.20
C TYR A 154 -8.20 4.97 8.31
N THR A 155 -7.83 4.03 7.44
CA THR A 155 -8.19 2.61 7.63
C THR A 155 -7.24 1.99 8.63
N VAL A 156 -7.78 1.44 9.72
CA VAL A 156 -7.02 0.87 10.84
C VAL A 156 -7.36 -0.61 11.02
N THR A 157 -6.36 -1.46 11.01
CA THR A 157 -6.47 -2.89 11.30
C THR A 157 -5.22 -3.33 12.07
N MET A 158 -5.30 -3.36 13.39
CA MET A 158 -4.16 -3.59 14.28
C MET A 158 -4.22 -4.94 15.01
N HIS A 159 -5.27 -5.69 14.81
CA HIS A 159 -5.49 -6.92 15.55
C HIS A 159 -5.09 -8.16 14.77
N LYS A 160 -4.60 -9.17 15.47
CA LYS A 160 -4.34 -10.49 14.89
C LYS A 160 -5.59 -11.08 14.26
N SER A 161 -5.39 -11.91 13.24
CA SER A 161 -6.46 -12.60 12.51
C SER A 161 -7.41 -11.69 11.73
N SER A 162 -7.03 -10.44 11.44
CA SER A 162 -7.77 -9.61 10.50
C SER A 162 -7.45 -10.02 9.07
N LEU A 163 -8.50 -10.28 8.28
CA LEU A 163 -8.39 -10.66 6.88
C LEU A 163 -9.25 -9.74 6.02
N LEU A 164 -8.61 -8.99 5.12
CA LEU A 164 -9.27 -8.03 4.23
C LEU A 164 -8.99 -8.43 2.77
N ILE A 165 -9.99 -8.93 2.08
CA ILE A 165 -9.86 -9.36 0.67
C ILE A 165 -10.91 -8.68 -0.20
N ALA A 166 -10.47 -8.06 -1.30
CA ALA A 166 -11.31 -7.44 -2.32
C ALA A 166 -12.33 -6.42 -1.78
N GLY A 167 -11.89 -5.55 -0.87
CA GLY A 167 -12.74 -4.54 -0.24
C GLY A 167 -12.26 -3.10 -0.47
N MET A 168 -13.18 -2.17 -0.24
CA MET A 168 -12.89 -0.75 -0.20
C MET A 168 -13.31 -0.19 1.15
N PHE A 169 -12.38 0.47 1.83
CA PHE A 169 -12.54 0.98 3.18
C PHE A 169 -12.09 2.44 3.25
N SER A 170 -12.65 3.20 4.15
CA SER A 170 -12.15 4.55 4.46
C SER A 170 -12.61 4.94 5.86
N PHE A 171 -11.72 5.49 6.67
CA PHE A 171 -11.98 5.81 8.08
C PHE A 171 -12.57 4.63 8.85
N LEU A 172 -12.08 3.43 8.56
CA LEU A 172 -12.50 2.18 9.18
C LEU A 172 -11.59 1.84 10.35
N ASN A 173 -12.17 1.34 11.44
CA ASN A 173 -11.44 0.65 12.49
C ASN A 173 -11.93 -0.81 12.54
N ALA A 174 -11.10 -1.72 12.07
CA ALA A 174 -11.42 -3.15 12.08
C ALA A 174 -11.13 -3.76 13.46
N GLY A 175 -12.12 -4.41 14.04
CA GLY A 175 -11.98 -5.14 15.30
C GLY A 175 -11.17 -6.44 15.14
N SER A 176 -10.78 -7.04 16.27
CA SER A 176 -10.06 -8.33 16.29
C SER A 176 -10.84 -9.42 15.59
N GLY A 177 -10.17 -10.24 14.78
CA GLY A 177 -10.81 -11.32 14.03
C GLY A 177 -11.75 -10.87 12.91
N SER A 178 -11.73 -9.58 12.55
CA SER A 178 -12.56 -9.08 11.44
C SER A 178 -12.18 -9.79 10.15
N ASN A 179 -13.17 -10.35 9.48
CA ASN A 179 -12.99 -11.05 8.22
C ASN A 179 -13.90 -10.42 7.15
N GLN A 180 -13.28 -9.78 6.19
CA GLN A 180 -13.91 -9.49 4.92
C GLN A 180 -13.18 -10.30 3.85
N SER A 181 -13.69 -11.47 3.57
CA SER A 181 -13.08 -12.40 2.65
C SER A 181 -14.03 -12.65 1.48
N ASN A 182 -13.77 -12.04 0.37
CA ASN A 182 -14.43 -12.38 -0.88
C ASN A 182 -13.66 -13.50 -1.59
N HIS A 183 -13.94 -14.73 -1.24
CA HIS A 183 -13.27 -15.89 -1.82
C HIS A 183 -13.47 -16.04 -3.33
N MET A 184 -14.48 -15.40 -3.88
CA MET A 184 -14.80 -15.45 -5.32
C MET A 184 -13.94 -14.50 -6.14
N TYR A 185 -13.13 -13.63 -5.54
CA TYR A 185 -12.32 -12.67 -6.29
C TYR A 185 -11.31 -13.35 -7.23
N LYS A 186 -10.84 -14.55 -6.90
CA LYS A 186 -9.94 -15.35 -7.76
C LYS A 186 -10.63 -15.87 -9.02
N LEU A 187 -11.94 -15.96 -9.01
CA LEU A 187 -12.77 -16.36 -10.14
C LEU A 187 -13.36 -15.15 -10.91
N GLY A 188 -12.95 -13.95 -10.50
CA GLY A 188 -13.50 -12.69 -10.95
C GLY A 188 -14.44 -12.08 -9.90
N PRO A 189 -14.43 -10.75 -9.72
CA PRO A 189 -15.22 -10.11 -8.69
C PRO A 189 -16.72 -10.24 -8.98
N ILE A 190 -17.41 -11.01 -8.16
CA ILE A 190 -18.86 -11.08 -8.19
C ILE A 190 -19.44 -9.82 -7.56
N HIS A 191 -18.85 -9.38 -6.44
CA HIS A 191 -19.14 -8.10 -5.79
C HIS A 191 -17.94 -7.65 -4.97
N GLN A 192 -17.91 -6.37 -4.65
CA GLN A 192 -16.92 -5.77 -3.75
C GLN A 192 -17.63 -5.20 -2.54
N GLY A 193 -17.10 -5.46 -1.35
CA GLY A 193 -17.55 -4.78 -0.14
C GLY A 193 -17.10 -3.33 -0.13
N VAL A 194 -17.99 -2.41 0.21
CA VAL A 194 -17.68 -1.01 0.45
C VAL A 194 -18.06 -0.68 1.89
N VAL A 195 -17.07 -0.26 2.67
CA VAL A 195 -17.29 0.15 4.06
C VAL A 195 -17.02 1.65 4.13
N GLU A 196 -18.10 2.40 4.34
CA GLU A 196 -18.05 3.84 4.31
C GLU A 196 -17.37 4.45 5.54
N ARG A 197 -17.09 5.74 5.44
CA ARG A 197 -16.40 6.54 6.44
C ARG A 197 -17.02 6.41 7.83
N GLY A 198 -16.16 6.22 8.82
CA GLY A 198 -16.54 6.17 10.22
C GLY A 198 -17.09 4.82 10.69
N SER A 199 -17.04 3.81 9.84
CA SER A 199 -17.45 2.46 10.22
C SER A 199 -16.47 1.86 11.22
N LYS A 200 -17.01 1.05 12.12
CA LYS A 200 -16.23 0.22 13.05
C LYS A 200 -16.79 -1.18 13.06
N THR A 201 -15.95 -2.17 12.82
CA THR A 201 -16.32 -3.56 13.05
C THR A 201 -15.95 -3.97 14.46
N THR A 202 -16.81 -4.77 15.08
CA THR A 202 -16.51 -5.40 16.36
C THR A 202 -15.65 -6.65 16.16
N SER A 203 -15.24 -7.30 17.25
CA SER A 203 -14.50 -8.57 17.16
C SER A 203 -15.32 -9.62 16.42
N ASP A 204 -14.60 -10.45 15.64
CA ASP A 204 -15.18 -11.56 14.87
C ASP A 204 -16.31 -11.15 13.91
N SER A 205 -16.21 -9.94 13.33
CA SER A 205 -17.14 -9.47 12.32
C SER A 205 -16.82 -10.09 10.96
N TYR A 206 -17.84 -10.62 10.30
CA TYR A 206 -17.73 -11.18 8.94
C TYR A 206 -18.55 -10.34 7.97
N ILE A 207 -17.91 -9.91 6.88
CA ILE A 207 -18.54 -9.18 5.78
C ILE A 207 -18.31 -10.01 4.51
N LEU A 208 -19.36 -10.56 3.96
CA LEU A 208 -19.33 -11.43 2.78
C LEU A 208 -19.94 -10.73 1.57
#